data_527946c2ddb88bff5dffc97bf73161e4
#
_entry.id   527946c2ddb88bff5dffc97bf73161e4
#
_cell.length_a   1.000
_cell.length_b   1.000
_cell.length_c   1.000
_cell.angle_alpha   90.00
_cell.angle_beta   90.00
_cell.angle_gamma   90.00
#
_symmetry.space_group_name_H-M   'P 1'
#
loop_
_entity.id
_entity.type
_entity.pdbx_description
1 polymer ?
#
loop_
_entity_poly.entity_id
_entity_poly.type
_entity_poly.pdbx_seq_one_letter_code
_entity_poly.pdbx_strand_id
1 'polypeptide(L)'
;MADQRQIPELMFKLMNGAHKAILGLSGGRLLSRPYGMPAVELTTIGRTSGLPRTTMLTSPIHDASRVVVVASKGGNDQHPQWYQNLSVNPDVEVRIEGTTRAMRARTASPEEKAALWPDIVKAYKGYAGYQEKTSRDIPVVICEPRD
;
A
#
# COMPACT_ATOMS: atom_id res chain seq x y z
N MET A 1 -2.17 -25.20 -17.93
CA MET A 1 -2.58 -24.02 -17.19
C MET A 1 -1.77 -22.83 -17.68
N ALA A 2 -2.44 -21.75 -18.03
CA ALA A 2 -1.72 -20.52 -18.37
C ALA A 2 -0.83 -20.11 -17.20
N ASP A 3 0.36 -19.64 -17.51
CA ASP A 3 1.26 -19.14 -16.48
C ASP A 3 0.60 -17.95 -15.80
N GLN A 4 0.07 -18.18 -14.61
CA GLN A 4 -0.64 -17.16 -13.83
C GLN A 4 0.22 -15.95 -13.48
N ARG A 5 1.53 -16.06 -13.63
CA ARG A 5 2.45 -14.95 -13.38
C ARG A 5 2.47 -13.93 -14.52
N GLN A 6 2.21 -14.37 -15.76
CA GLN A 6 2.23 -13.47 -16.92
C GLN A 6 0.98 -12.60 -16.99
N ILE A 7 -0.18 -13.15 -16.65
CA ILE A 7 -1.43 -12.41 -16.68
C ILE A 7 -1.44 -11.24 -15.69
N PRO A 8 -1.07 -11.45 -14.41
CA PRO A 8 -1.01 -10.34 -13.47
C PRO A 8 -0.05 -9.24 -13.89
N GLU A 9 1.12 -9.59 -14.42
CA GLU A 9 2.09 -8.59 -14.86
C GLU A 9 1.54 -7.71 -15.99
N LEU A 10 0.91 -8.31 -16.99
CA LEU A 10 0.29 -7.56 -18.08
C LEU A 10 -0.82 -6.65 -17.55
N MET A 11 -1.65 -7.15 -16.65
CA MET A 11 -2.73 -6.37 -16.05
C MET A 11 -2.20 -5.24 -15.19
N PHE A 12 -1.11 -5.44 -14.45
CA PHE A 12 -0.43 -4.36 -13.72
C PHE A 12 -0.03 -3.23 -14.66
N LYS A 13 0.58 -3.55 -15.79
CA LYS A 13 0.98 -2.55 -16.78
C LYS A 13 -0.19 -1.77 -17.32
N LEU A 14 -1.29 -2.45 -17.64
CA LEU A 14 -2.50 -1.81 -18.16
C LEU A 14 -3.15 -0.91 -17.10
N MET A 15 -3.26 -1.37 -15.87
CA MET A 15 -3.84 -0.59 -14.78
C MET A 15 -2.97 0.62 -14.44
N ASN A 16 -1.67 0.47 -14.41
CA ASN A 16 -0.76 1.58 -14.15
C ASN A 16 -0.87 2.67 -15.22
N GLY A 17 -1.03 2.28 -16.48
CA GLY A 17 -1.27 3.23 -17.55
C GLY A 17 -2.55 4.03 -17.35
N ALA A 18 -3.65 3.36 -16.98
CA ALA A 18 -4.92 4.01 -16.70
C ALA A 18 -4.84 4.93 -15.48
N HIS A 19 -4.23 4.48 -14.39
CA HIS A 19 -4.06 5.29 -13.18
C HIS A 19 -3.18 6.51 -13.43
N LYS A 20 -2.12 6.33 -14.21
CA LYS A 20 -1.25 7.43 -14.60
C LYS A 20 -2.00 8.51 -15.37
N ALA A 21 -2.88 8.11 -16.30
CA ALA A 21 -3.70 9.04 -17.05
C ALA A 21 -4.68 9.79 -16.14
N ILE A 22 -5.32 9.09 -15.21
CA ILE A 22 -6.26 9.68 -14.25
C ILE A 22 -5.55 10.71 -13.36
N LEU A 23 -4.39 10.37 -12.82
CA LEU A 23 -3.60 11.31 -11.99
C LEU A 23 -3.15 12.53 -12.80
N GLY A 24 -2.77 12.34 -14.05
CA GLY A 24 -2.40 13.44 -14.94
C GLY A 24 -3.57 14.37 -15.23
N LEU A 25 -4.75 13.79 -15.50
CA LEU A 25 -5.97 14.56 -15.80
C LEU A 25 -6.51 15.31 -14.59
N SER A 26 -6.40 14.76 -13.40
CA SER A 26 -6.88 15.40 -12.16
C SER A 26 -5.90 16.43 -11.60
N GLY A 27 -4.78 16.69 -12.29
CA GLY A 27 -3.72 17.56 -11.77
C GLY A 27 -3.11 16.92 -10.53
N GLY A 28 -2.21 15.98 -10.72
CA GLY A 28 -1.62 15.13 -9.69
C GLY A 28 -1.23 15.79 -8.37
N ARG A 29 -1.17 17.13 -8.33
CA ARG A 29 -0.87 17.90 -7.11
C ARG A 29 -1.93 17.76 -6.03
N LEU A 30 -3.22 17.66 -6.40
CA LEU A 30 -4.33 17.55 -5.44
C LEU A 30 -4.37 16.16 -4.80
N LEU A 31 -3.91 15.12 -5.52
CA LEU A 31 -3.95 13.74 -5.07
C LEU A 31 -2.59 13.21 -4.64
N SER A 32 -1.50 13.98 -4.88
CA SER A 32 -0.15 13.47 -4.64
C SER A 32 0.24 13.43 -3.17
N ARG A 33 -0.34 14.29 -2.32
CA ARG A 33 0.04 14.37 -0.90
C ARG A 33 -1.16 14.61 0.02
N PRO A 34 -2.13 13.68 0.06
CA PRO A 34 -3.25 13.81 0.99
C PRO A 34 -2.74 13.78 2.44
N TYR A 35 -3.22 14.71 3.28
CA TYR A 35 -2.78 14.88 4.68
C TYR A 35 -1.26 15.13 4.80
N GLY A 36 -0.62 15.69 3.74
CA GLY A 36 0.81 15.94 3.74
C GLY A 36 1.70 14.74 3.45
N MET A 37 1.12 13.57 3.25
CA MET A 37 1.84 12.33 2.90
C MET A 37 1.74 12.06 1.41
N PRO A 38 2.75 11.42 0.78
CA PRO A 38 2.60 11.03 -0.62
C PRO A 38 1.50 9.99 -0.79
N ALA A 39 0.74 10.15 -1.87
CA ALA A 39 -0.24 9.15 -2.29
C ALA A 39 0.48 7.93 -2.85
N VAL A 40 -0.04 6.75 -2.53
CA VAL A 40 0.49 5.47 -2.99
C VAL A 40 -0.60 4.72 -3.72
N GLU A 41 -0.33 4.32 -4.97
CA GLU A 41 -1.14 3.33 -5.65
C GLU A 41 -0.55 1.96 -5.34
N LEU A 42 -1.23 1.19 -4.53
CA LEU A 42 -0.83 -0.16 -4.18
C LEU A 42 -1.66 -1.15 -4.99
N THR A 43 -0.99 -1.99 -5.76
CA THR A 43 -1.64 -3.06 -6.51
C THR A 43 -1.25 -4.42 -5.93
N THR A 44 -2.25 -5.16 -5.51
CA THR A 44 -2.12 -6.51 -4.97
C THR A 44 -2.81 -7.50 -5.90
N ILE A 45 -2.54 -8.80 -5.69
CA ILE A 45 -3.26 -9.86 -6.40
C ILE A 45 -4.41 -10.31 -5.51
N GLY A 46 -5.63 -10.24 -6.04
CA GLY A 46 -6.82 -10.70 -5.33
C GLY A 46 -6.67 -12.15 -4.88
N ARG A 47 -6.79 -12.40 -3.57
CA ARG A 47 -6.58 -13.73 -3.00
C ARG A 47 -7.58 -14.78 -3.48
N THR A 48 -8.73 -14.33 -3.97
CA THR A 48 -9.78 -15.20 -4.49
C THR A 48 -9.80 -15.21 -6.02
N SER A 49 -9.71 -14.01 -6.64
CA SER A 49 -9.86 -13.88 -8.09
C SER A 49 -8.55 -14.12 -8.84
N GLY A 50 -7.39 -13.91 -8.22
CA GLY A 50 -6.10 -13.92 -8.91
C GLY A 50 -5.88 -12.70 -9.79
N LEU A 51 -6.76 -11.70 -9.73
CA LEU A 51 -6.70 -10.51 -10.57
C LEU A 51 -6.06 -9.36 -9.80
N PRO A 52 -5.37 -8.42 -10.50
CA PRO A 52 -4.84 -7.23 -9.86
C PRO A 52 -5.94 -6.38 -9.24
N ARG A 53 -5.67 -5.87 -8.05
CA ARG A 53 -6.57 -4.97 -7.31
C ARG A 53 -5.75 -3.77 -6.85
N THR A 54 -6.12 -2.59 -7.31
CA THR A 54 -5.40 -1.36 -6.99
C THR A 54 -6.21 -0.54 -6.00
N THR A 55 -5.51 -0.02 -5.00
CA THR A 55 -6.10 0.87 -4.00
C THR A 55 -5.19 2.08 -3.79
N MET A 56 -5.80 3.20 -3.43
CA MET A 56 -5.07 4.43 -3.11
C MET A 56 -4.87 4.51 -1.60
N LEU A 57 -3.62 4.70 -1.21
CA LEU A 57 -3.22 4.84 0.19
C LEU A 57 -2.32 6.06 0.34
N THR A 58 -1.83 6.27 1.55
CA THR A 58 -0.78 7.23 1.84
C THR A 58 0.38 6.52 2.53
N SER A 59 1.59 7.04 2.38
CA SER A 59 2.77 6.46 3.03
C SER A 59 3.35 7.45 4.03
N PRO A 60 3.32 7.11 5.32
CA PRO A 60 3.95 7.95 6.34
C PRO A 60 5.48 7.91 6.32
N ILE A 61 6.05 6.82 5.78
CA ILE A 61 7.50 6.64 5.70
C ILE A 61 7.83 6.01 4.36
N HIS A 62 8.69 6.65 3.58
CA HIS A 62 9.16 6.08 2.31
C HIS A 62 10.56 6.58 1.97
N ASP A 63 11.34 5.72 1.34
CA ASP A 63 12.65 6.04 0.81
C ASP A 63 13.02 5.04 -0.31
N ALA A 64 14.26 5.08 -0.77
CA ALA A 64 14.72 4.17 -1.84
C ALA A 64 14.68 2.70 -1.41
N SER A 65 14.75 2.41 -0.10
CA SER A 65 14.81 1.04 0.41
C SER A 65 13.44 0.46 0.77
N ARG A 66 12.42 1.32 0.98
CA ARG A 66 11.12 0.85 1.45
C ARG A 66 10.02 1.87 1.26
N VAL A 67 8.78 1.36 1.21
CA VAL A 67 7.57 2.16 1.31
C VAL A 67 6.72 1.53 2.42
N VAL A 68 6.39 2.33 3.43
CA VAL A 68 5.60 1.86 4.57
C VAL A 68 4.16 2.33 4.41
N VAL A 69 3.21 1.42 4.55
CA VAL A 69 1.78 1.73 4.56
C VAL A 69 1.13 1.11 5.78
N VAL A 70 0.01 1.66 6.23
CA VAL A 70 -0.65 1.25 7.46
C VAL A 70 -2.04 0.71 7.12
N ALA A 71 -2.30 -0.53 7.53
CA ALA A 71 -3.56 -1.22 7.23
C ALA A 71 -4.65 -0.83 8.24
N SER A 72 -4.89 0.48 8.39
CA SER A 72 -5.77 1.04 9.41
C SER A 72 -7.25 0.88 9.07
N LYS A 73 -7.63 1.02 7.81
CA LYS A 73 -9.04 1.04 7.38
C LYS A 73 -9.89 1.95 8.30
N GLY A 74 -9.34 3.14 8.64
CA GLY A 74 -10.03 4.10 9.51
C GLY A 74 -10.31 3.61 10.92
N GLY A 75 -9.60 2.61 11.41
CA GLY A 75 -9.84 2.01 12.72
C GLY A 75 -10.95 0.96 12.73
N ASN A 76 -11.33 0.44 11.56
CA ASN A 76 -12.30 -0.63 11.45
C ASN A 76 -11.77 -1.91 12.10
N ASP A 77 -12.67 -2.75 12.64
CA ASP A 77 -12.30 -4.00 13.29
C ASP A 77 -11.82 -5.07 12.32
N GLN A 78 -12.02 -4.87 11.03
CA GLN A 78 -11.57 -5.79 10.00
C GLN A 78 -10.37 -5.22 9.25
N HIS A 79 -9.46 -6.11 8.85
CA HIS A 79 -8.36 -5.72 7.97
C HIS A 79 -8.87 -5.30 6.59
N PRO A 80 -8.19 -4.33 5.93
CA PRO A 80 -8.54 -3.98 4.54
C PRO A 80 -8.34 -5.17 3.60
N GLN A 81 -9.06 -5.16 2.49
CA GLN A 81 -8.95 -6.22 1.48
C GLN A 81 -7.52 -6.33 0.92
N TRP A 82 -6.87 -5.19 0.66
CA TRP A 82 -5.51 -5.21 0.13
C TRP A 82 -4.52 -5.88 1.08
N TYR A 83 -4.71 -5.71 2.38
CA TYR A 83 -3.87 -6.37 3.37
C TYR A 83 -4.07 -7.88 3.37
N GLN A 84 -5.32 -8.31 3.28
CA GLN A 84 -5.65 -9.73 3.18
C GLN A 84 -5.06 -10.33 1.90
N ASN A 85 -5.10 -9.59 0.79
CA ASN A 85 -4.52 -10.04 -0.48
C ASN A 85 -3.01 -10.22 -0.39
N LEU A 86 -2.28 -9.22 0.13
CA LEU A 86 -0.82 -9.31 0.23
C LEU A 86 -0.34 -10.32 1.27
N SER A 87 -1.20 -10.66 2.22
CA SER A 87 -0.89 -11.73 3.19
C SER A 87 -0.86 -13.11 2.53
N VAL A 88 -1.59 -13.28 1.43
CA VAL A 88 -1.59 -14.52 0.64
C VAL A 88 -0.53 -14.46 -0.46
N ASN A 89 -0.43 -13.33 -1.17
CA ASN A 89 0.58 -13.12 -2.20
C ASN A 89 1.32 -11.81 -1.91
N PRO A 90 2.54 -11.87 -1.37
CA PRO A 90 3.27 -10.68 -0.94
C PRO A 90 3.87 -9.86 -2.08
N ASP A 91 3.87 -10.35 -3.30
CA ASP A 91 4.37 -9.59 -4.44
C ASP A 91 3.35 -8.51 -4.81
N VAL A 92 3.80 -7.27 -4.79
CA VAL A 92 2.96 -6.10 -5.02
C VAL A 92 3.63 -5.15 -5.99
N GLU A 93 2.86 -4.20 -6.48
CA GLU A 93 3.37 -3.09 -7.25
C GLU A 93 2.98 -1.80 -6.53
N VAL A 94 3.96 -0.92 -6.35
CA VAL A 94 3.78 0.34 -5.63
C VAL A 94 4.14 1.49 -6.56
N ARG A 95 3.20 2.39 -6.74
CA ARG A 95 3.47 3.64 -7.45
C ARG A 95 3.41 4.79 -6.46
N ILE A 96 4.51 5.50 -6.33
CA ILE A 96 4.65 6.64 -5.43
C ILE A 96 5.50 7.71 -6.12
N GLU A 97 5.04 8.96 -6.05
CA GLU A 97 5.75 10.11 -6.63
C GLU A 97 6.14 9.89 -8.09
N GLY A 98 5.25 9.29 -8.88
CA GLY A 98 5.45 9.07 -10.31
C GLY A 98 6.31 7.86 -10.68
N THR A 99 6.83 7.14 -9.70
CA THR A 99 7.68 5.97 -9.93
C THR A 99 6.94 4.69 -9.54
N THR A 100 6.90 3.73 -10.46
CA THR A 100 6.32 2.41 -10.21
C THR A 100 7.42 1.42 -9.90
N ARG A 101 7.27 0.68 -8.81
CA ARG A 101 8.27 -0.26 -8.32
C ARG A 101 7.64 -1.62 -8.05
N ALA A 102 8.30 -2.68 -8.51
CA ALA A 102 7.95 -4.04 -8.09
C ALA A 102 8.52 -4.25 -6.68
N MET A 103 7.66 -4.61 -5.73
CA MET A 103 8.03 -4.71 -4.33
C MET A 103 7.47 -5.99 -3.71
N ARG A 104 8.02 -6.35 -2.56
CA ARG A 104 7.49 -7.42 -1.73
C ARG A 104 7.04 -6.83 -0.41
N ALA A 105 5.79 -7.09 -0.05
CA ALA A 105 5.18 -6.58 1.16
C ALA A 105 5.35 -7.60 2.30
N ARG A 106 5.61 -7.09 3.50
CA ARG A 106 5.62 -7.91 4.72
C ARG A 106 5.05 -7.12 5.87
N THR A 107 4.45 -7.80 6.81
CA THR A 107 3.97 -7.16 8.03
C THR A 107 5.16 -6.92 8.96
N ALA A 108 5.27 -5.70 9.47
CA ALA A 108 6.28 -5.38 10.46
C ALA A 108 6.11 -6.24 11.71
N SER A 109 7.22 -6.69 12.28
CA SER A 109 7.19 -7.36 13.58
C SER A 109 6.72 -6.40 14.67
N PRO A 110 6.30 -6.88 15.86
CA PRO A 110 5.93 -5.99 16.97
C PRO A 110 7.03 -4.99 17.32
N GLU A 111 8.28 -5.40 17.27
CA GLU A 111 9.43 -4.53 17.55
C GLU A 111 9.61 -3.48 16.45
N GLU A 112 9.46 -3.87 15.20
CA GLU A 112 9.53 -2.94 14.07
C GLU A 112 8.40 -1.93 14.13
N LYS A 113 7.18 -2.39 14.40
CA LYS A 113 6.03 -1.49 14.55
C LYS A 113 6.29 -0.48 15.68
N ALA A 114 6.74 -0.94 16.82
CA ALA A 114 7.03 -0.07 17.96
C ALA A 114 8.08 0.99 17.60
N ALA A 115 9.10 0.61 16.85
CA ALA A 115 10.14 1.53 16.41
C ALA A 115 9.66 2.56 15.39
N LEU A 116 8.75 2.15 14.50
CA LEU A 116 8.23 3.01 13.42
C LEU A 116 7.05 3.87 13.86
N TRP A 117 6.30 3.44 14.87
CA TRP A 117 5.03 4.05 15.26
C TRP A 117 5.13 5.55 15.59
N PRO A 118 6.15 6.03 16.32
CA PRO A 118 6.26 7.48 16.58
C PRO A 118 6.36 8.31 15.29
N ASP A 119 7.11 7.84 14.30
CA ASP A 119 7.24 8.54 13.01
C ASP A 119 5.95 8.46 12.19
N ILE A 120 5.25 7.32 12.27
CA ILE A 120 3.96 7.14 11.60
C ILE A 120 2.94 8.14 12.15
N VAL A 121 2.83 8.24 13.47
CA VAL A 121 1.90 9.16 14.13
C VAL A 121 2.30 10.62 13.89
N LYS A 122 3.60 10.89 13.83
CA LYS A 122 4.10 12.23 13.51
C LYS A 122 3.70 12.65 12.10
N ALA A 123 3.72 11.73 11.14
CA ALA A 123 3.31 12.00 9.78
C ALA A 123 1.79 12.26 9.68
N TYR A 124 1.00 11.52 10.45
CA TYR A 124 -0.44 11.71 10.52
C TYR A 124 -0.99 11.19 11.86
N LYS A 125 -1.44 12.10 12.70
CA LYS A 125 -1.94 11.79 14.05
C LYS A 125 -3.16 10.88 14.05
N GLY A 126 -3.93 10.87 12.97
CA GLY A 126 -5.12 10.03 12.85
C GLY A 126 -4.85 8.54 13.02
N TYR A 127 -3.64 8.07 12.72
CA TYR A 127 -3.29 6.66 12.90
C TYR A 127 -3.39 6.22 14.37
N ALA A 128 -2.99 7.07 15.30
CA ALA A 128 -3.14 6.77 16.73
C ALA A 128 -4.62 6.64 17.10
N GLY A 129 -5.47 7.54 16.59
CA GLY A 129 -6.91 7.46 16.79
C GLY A 129 -7.52 6.21 16.20
N TYR A 130 -7.06 5.77 15.05
CA TYR A 130 -7.53 4.54 14.42
C TYR A 130 -7.20 3.32 15.26
N GLN A 131 -5.98 3.26 15.82
CA GLN A 131 -5.60 2.16 16.71
C GLN A 131 -6.45 2.13 17.99
N GLU A 132 -6.82 3.28 18.51
CA GLU A 132 -7.67 3.38 19.70
C GLU A 132 -9.10 2.89 19.46
N LYS A 133 -9.59 2.97 18.21
CA LYS A 133 -10.95 2.57 17.85
C LYS A 133 -11.13 1.06 17.76
N THR A 134 -10.05 0.29 17.65
CA THR A 134 -10.16 -1.16 17.46
C THR A 134 -9.22 -1.89 18.42
N SER A 135 -9.65 -3.07 18.85
CA SER A 135 -8.79 -3.98 19.63
C SER A 135 -7.81 -4.77 18.76
N ARG A 136 -8.03 -4.81 17.42
CA ARG A 136 -7.06 -5.48 16.56
C ARG A 136 -5.77 -4.68 16.50
N ASP A 137 -4.66 -5.38 16.40
CA ASP A 137 -3.37 -4.75 16.15
C ASP A 137 -3.31 -4.34 14.68
N ILE A 138 -3.33 -3.02 14.42
CA ILE A 138 -3.30 -2.50 13.06
C ILE A 138 -1.94 -2.82 12.43
N PRO A 139 -1.90 -3.60 11.32
CA PRO A 139 -0.63 -3.94 10.70
C PRO A 139 0.07 -2.72 10.09
N VAL A 140 1.35 -2.62 10.35
CA VAL A 140 2.28 -1.77 9.61
C VAL A 140 2.91 -2.65 8.56
N VAL A 141 2.80 -2.26 7.29
CA VAL A 141 3.28 -3.05 6.16
C VAL A 141 4.51 -2.38 5.56
N ILE A 142 5.58 -3.13 5.44
CA ILE A 142 6.84 -2.67 4.85
C ILE A 142 6.97 -3.30 3.48
N CYS A 143 6.99 -2.46 2.44
CA CYS A 143 7.22 -2.90 1.07
C CYS A 143 8.67 -2.62 0.72
N GLU A 144 9.39 -3.67 0.29
CA GLU A 144 10.80 -3.60 -0.07
C GLU A 144 10.97 -3.98 -1.53
N PRO A 145 11.94 -3.39 -2.26
CA PRO A 145 12.15 -3.73 -3.67
C PRO A 145 12.40 -5.23 -3.85
N ARG A 146 11.80 -5.80 -4.89
CA ARG A 146 12.10 -7.17 -5.33
C ARG A 146 12.73 -7.15 -6.71
N ASP A 147 13.54 -8.13 -6.95
CA ASP A 147 14.23 -8.29 -8.24
C ASP A 147 13.28 -8.73 -9.36
#